data_fe54fd25d97b973740de1d913f492d2b
#
_entry.id   fe54fd25d97b973740de1d913f492d2b
#
_cell.length_a   1.000
_cell.length_b   1.000
_cell.length_c   1.000
_cell.angle_alpha   90.00
_cell.angle_beta   90.00
_cell.angle_gamma   90.00
#
_symmetry.space_group_name_H-M   'P 1'
#
loop_
_entity.id
_entity.type
_entity.pdbx_description
1 polymer ?
#
loop_
_entity_poly.entity_id
_entity_poly.type
_entity_poly.pdbx_seq_one_letter_code
_entity_poly.pdbx_strand_id
1 'polypeptide(L)' 'MKDARAFPIELESDKIEFLQQMAASHGLPDVGKAVRCLINYARENPDKHEDIFGEIRCVNC' A
#
# COMPACT_ATOMS: atom_id res chain seq x y z
N MET A 1 17.40 12.43 -4.16
CA MET A 1 16.22 12.68 -3.43
C MET A 1 14.97 12.34 -4.18
N LYS A 2 13.95 12.15 -3.48
CA LYS A 2 12.77 11.61 -4.10
C LYS A 2 11.91 12.68 -4.67
N ASP A 3 11.28 12.33 -5.73
CA ASP A 3 10.39 13.17 -6.45
C ASP A 3 8.96 12.78 -6.06
N ALA A 4 8.55 13.18 -4.89
CA ALA A 4 7.24 12.80 -4.38
C ALA A 4 6.16 13.66 -4.99
N ARG A 5 5.12 13.02 -5.50
CA ARG A 5 4.01 13.71 -6.13
C ARG A 5 2.71 13.14 -5.61
N ALA A 6 1.70 13.98 -5.58
CA ALA A 6 0.36 13.50 -5.29
C ALA A 6 -0.16 12.70 -6.47
N PHE A 7 -0.69 11.53 -6.20
CA PHE A 7 -1.26 10.69 -7.24
C PHE A 7 -2.61 10.19 -6.74
N PRO A 8 -3.71 10.64 -7.33
CA PRO A 8 -5.03 10.30 -6.81
C PRO A 8 -5.37 8.84 -7.05
N ILE A 9 -5.71 8.17 -5.97
CA ILE A 9 -6.13 6.78 -5.99
C ILE A 9 -7.38 6.67 -5.15
N GLU A 10 -8.41 6.02 -5.68
CA GLU A 10 -9.62 5.78 -4.91
C GLU A 10 -9.50 4.46 -4.20
N LEU A 11 -9.77 4.48 -2.91
CA LEU A 11 -9.73 3.28 -2.08
C LEU A 11 -11.02 3.18 -1.28
N GLU A 12 -11.50 1.98 -1.11
CA GLU A 12 -12.63 1.75 -0.23
C GLU A 12 -12.25 2.11 1.20
N SER A 13 -13.28 2.43 1.99
CA SER A 13 -13.05 2.87 3.37
C SER A 13 -12.30 1.84 4.20
N ASP A 14 -12.63 0.56 4.00
CA ASP A 14 -11.98 -0.47 4.80
C ASP A 14 -10.48 -0.58 4.49
N LYS A 15 -10.09 -0.26 3.27
CA LYS A 15 -8.68 -0.28 2.91
C LYS A 15 -7.95 0.91 3.52
N ILE A 16 -8.61 2.05 3.57
CA ILE A 16 -8.04 3.22 4.23
C ILE A 16 -7.86 2.95 5.71
N GLU A 17 -8.87 2.36 6.34
CA GLU A 17 -8.78 2.03 7.75
C GLU A 17 -7.66 1.06 8.03
N PHE A 18 -7.47 0.07 7.16
CA PHE A 18 -6.39 -0.87 7.32
C PHE A 18 -5.03 -0.15 7.30
N LEU A 19 -4.86 0.75 6.36
CA LEU A 19 -3.60 1.49 6.27
C LEU A 19 -3.39 2.37 7.51
N GLN A 20 -4.46 2.97 8.00
CA GLN A 20 -4.36 3.79 9.21
C GLN A 20 -3.95 2.94 10.40
N GLN A 21 -4.51 1.74 10.51
CA GLN A 21 -4.16 0.84 11.59
C GLN A 21 -2.71 0.40 11.49
N MET A 22 -2.26 0.12 10.29
CA MET A 22 -0.88 -0.30 10.10
C MET A 22 0.08 0.82 10.44
N ALA A 23 -0.26 2.03 10.03
CA ALA A 23 0.57 3.18 10.36
C ALA A 23 0.66 3.37 11.86
N ALA A 24 -0.46 3.27 12.56
CA ALA A 24 -0.46 3.43 14.00
C ALA A 24 0.30 2.32 14.70
N SER A 25 0.10 1.08 14.26
CA SER A 25 0.74 -0.08 14.88
C SER A 25 2.24 -0.06 14.75
N HIS A 26 2.74 0.49 13.67
CA HIS A 26 4.17 0.45 13.39
C HIS A 26 4.85 1.80 13.54
N GLY A 27 4.15 2.75 14.13
CA GLY A 27 4.76 4.05 14.41
C GLY A 27 5.08 4.86 13.18
N LEU A 28 4.31 4.68 12.10
CA LEU A 28 4.54 5.42 10.89
C LEU A 28 3.86 6.77 10.97
N PRO A 29 4.43 7.79 10.33
CA PRO A 29 3.88 9.14 10.46
C PRO A 29 2.53 9.34 9.80
N ASP A 30 2.26 8.60 8.72
CA ASP A 30 0.98 8.77 8.04
C ASP A 30 0.70 7.59 7.13
N VAL A 31 -0.48 7.61 6.52
CA VAL A 31 -0.91 6.55 5.62
C VAL A 31 -0.03 6.48 4.38
N GLY A 32 0.44 7.63 3.91
CA GLY A 32 1.35 7.64 2.77
C GLY A 32 2.60 6.83 3.00
N LYS A 33 3.15 6.90 4.21
CA LYS A 33 4.31 6.11 4.54
C LYS A 33 4.00 4.62 4.51
N ALA A 34 2.82 4.24 4.99
CA ALA A 34 2.41 2.85 4.95
C ALA A 34 2.33 2.34 3.50
N VAL A 35 1.77 3.15 2.62
CA VAL A 35 1.68 2.77 1.21
C VAL A 35 3.07 2.63 0.60
N ARG A 36 3.96 3.57 0.90
CA ARG A 36 5.31 3.50 0.36
C ARG A 36 6.05 2.26 0.86
N CYS A 37 5.81 1.85 2.10
CA CYS A 37 6.41 0.63 2.61
C CYS A 37 5.92 -0.60 1.85
N LEU A 38 4.63 -0.65 1.54
CA LEU A 38 4.09 -1.74 0.75
C LEU A 38 4.72 -1.80 -0.63
N ILE A 39 4.85 -0.65 -1.26
CA ILE A 39 5.44 -0.59 -2.59
C ILE A 39 6.89 -1.03 -2.56
N ASN A 40 7.65 -0.57 -1.57
CA ASN A 40 9.06 -0.94 -1.47
C ASN A 40 9.22 -2.44 -1.26
N TYR A 41 8.37 -3.00 -0.41
CA TYR A 41 8.42 -4.45 -0.20
C TYR A 41 8.17 -5.20 -1.51
N ALA A 42 7.16 -4.78 -2.26
CA ALA A 42 6.84 -5.45 -3.52
C ALA A 42 7.98 -5.30 -4.51
N ARG A 43 8.58 -4.11 -4.57
CA ARG A 43 9.67 -3.89 -5.51
C ARG A 43 10.89 -4.73 -5.20
N GLU A 44 11.16 -4.95 -3.92
CA GLU A 44 12.34 -5.69 -3.52
C GLU A 44 12.12 -7.20 -3.52
N ASN A 45 10.89 -7.62 -3.72
CA ASN A 45 10.55 -9.03 -3.71
C ASN A 45 9.77 -9.40 -4.96
N PRO A 46 10.46 -9.43 -6.11
CA PRO A 46 9.75 -9.74 -7.38
C PRO A 46 9.08 -11.09 -7.39
N ASP A 47 9.57 -12.03 -6.59
CA ASP A 47 8.95 -13.34 -6.50
C ASP A 47 7.55 -13.29 -5.88
N LYS A 48 7.20 -12.17 -5.25
CA LYS A 48 5.87 -11.99 -4.66
C LYS A 48 4.88 -11.34 -5.61
N HIS A 49 5.34 -10.87 -6.75
CA HIS A 49 4.46 -10.14 -7.66
C HIS A 49 3.28 -10.96 -8.12
N GLU A 50 3.50 -12.24 -8.38
CA GLU A 50 2.40 -13.10 -8.77
C GLU A 50 1.37 -13.27 -7.67
N ASP A 51 1.83 -13.37 -6.43
CA ASP A 51 0.92 -13.43 -5.30
C ASP A 51 0.11 -12.17 -5.16
N ILE A 52 0.75 -11.03 -5.38
CA ILE A 52 0.11 -9.73 -5.14
C ILE A 52 -0.80 -9.35 -6.29
N PHE A 53 -0.33 -9.50 -7.51
CA PHE A 53 -1.02 -8.97 -8.68
C PHE A 53 -1.57 -10.05 -9.61
N GLY A 54 -1.07 -11.28 -9.48
CA GLY A 54 -1.47 -12.34 -10.41
C GLY A 54 -2.83 -12.92 -10.12
N GLU A 55 -3.28 -12.82 -8.87
CA GLU A 55 -4.60 -13.28 -8.48
C GLU A 55 -5.54 -12.11 -8.34
N ILE A 56 -6.77 -12.34 -8.71
CA ILE A 56 -7.79 -11.31 -8.51
C ILE A 56 -8.25 -11.37 -7.07
N ARG A 57 -7.83 -10.38 -6.30
CA ARG A 57 -8.17 -10.29 -4.89
C ARG A 57 -9.16 -9.20 -4.60
N CYS A 58 -9.42 -8.41 -5.60
CA CYS A 58 -10.22 -7.22 -5.43
C CYS A 58 -11.69 -7.57 -5.60
N VAL A 59 -12.37 -7.75 -4.51
CA VAL A 59 -13.79 -8.14 -4.59
C VAL A 59 -14.69 -6.96 -4.79
N ASN A 60 -14.15 -5.75 -4.65
CA ASN A 60 -14.94 -4.52 -4.80
C ASN A 60 -14.50 -3.69 -5.98
N CYS A 61 -13.77 -4.26 -6.88
CA CYS A 61 -13.28 -3.48 -8.02
C CYS A 61 -14.36 -3.26 -9.06
#